data_3d42bad279ee4b54558459fa0c3f487c
#
_entry.id   3d42bad279ee4b54558459fa0c3f487c
#
_cell.length_a   1.000
_cell.length_b   1.000
_cell.length_c   1.000
_cell.angle_alpha   90.00
_cell.angle_beta   90.00
_cell.angle_gamma   90.00
#
_symmetry.space_group_name_H-M   'P 1'
#
loop_
_entity.id
_entity.type
_entity.pdbx_description
1 polymer ?
#
loop_
_entity_poly.entity_id
_entity_poly.type
_entity_poly.pdbx_seq_one_letter_code
_entity_poly.pdbx_strand_id
1 'polypeptide(L)'
;MKFSVENTDLKEVKIITPQVFEDDRGFFMEVFNKNAFEELGIPSNFVQMNHSRSVKNVIRGLHFQWDPPVGKLMRVTVGKAFVVAVDIRKDSDTFGEWVGYYLSDHNKKQMWAPAEFARGFCVISDVAEVQYLATGTYNHECEGEILWNDPNIGIRWPTNEPILSEKDRNALTLNEWKNFKF
;
A
#
# COMPACT_ATOMS: atom_id res chain seq x y z
N MET A 1 6.04 17.43 -16.22
CA MET A 1 5.32 16.14 -16.37
C MET A 1 4.07 16.20 -15.51
N LYS A 2 3.02 15.48 -15.85
CA LYS A 2 1.74 15.57 -15.14
C LYS A 2 1.44 14.26 -14.43
N PHE A 3 0.82 14.37 -13.26
CA PHE A 3 0.20 13.25 -12.55
C PHE A 3 -1.32 13.49 -12.54
N SER A 4 -2.10 12.44 -12.73
CA SER A 4 -3.52 12.45 -12.43
C SER A 4 -3.78 11.76 -11.11
N VAL A 5 -4.74 12.28 -10.32
CA VAL A 5 -5.12 11.74 -9.02
C VAL A 5 -6.58 11.35 -9.06
N GLU A 6 -6.85 10.11 -8.67
CA GLU A 6 -8.17 9.54 -8.47
C GLU A 6 -8.43 9.42 -6.96
N ASN A 7 -9.53 9.97 -6.48
CA ASN A 7 -9.97 9.80 -5.11
C ASN A 7 -10.56 8.41 -4.91
N THR A 8 -10.36 7.85 -3.74
CA THR A 8 -10.97 6.59 -3.33
C THR A 8 -12.12 6.85 -2.32
N ASP A 9 -12.83 5.80 -1.93
CA ASP A 9 -13.85 5.90 -0.88
C ASP A 9 -13.24 6.30 0.47
N LEU A 10 -11.97 5.95 0.71
CA LEU A 10 -11.18 6.50 1.83
C LEU A 10 -10.43 7.75 1.33
N LYS A 11 -10.95 8.93 1.63
CA LYS A 11 -10.53 10.23 1.06
C LYS A 11 -9.03 10.53 1.14
N GLU A 12 -8.36 10.01 2.14
CA GLU A 12 -6.91 10.20 2.36
C GLU A 12 -6.05 9.28 1.48
N VAL A 13 -6.62 8.15 1.02
CA VAL A 13 -5.96 7.23 0.10
C VAL A 13 -6.16 7.71 -1.33
N LYS A 14 -5.08 7.80 -2.11
CA LYS A 14 -5.11 8.32 -3.47
C LYS A 14 -4.52 7.31 -4.45
N ILE A 15 -5.12 7.24 -5.63
CA ILE A 15 -4.51 6.54 -6.76
C ILE A 15 -3.91 7.57 -7.69
N ILE A 16 -2.62 7.43 -7.95
CA ILE A 16 -1.82 8.37 -8.72
C ILE A 16 -1.38 7.69 -10.01
N THR A 17 -1.66 8.31 -11.14
CA THR A 17 -1.22 7.82 -12.46
C THR A 17 -0.25 8.83 -13.05
N PRO A 18 1.03 8.44 -13.26
CA PRO A 18 2.01 9.30 -13.93
C PRO A 18 1.71 9.40 -15.43
N GLN A 19 2.11 10.51 -16.02
CA GLN A 19 2.17 10.62 -17.48
C GLN A 19 3.28 9.72 -18.00
N VAL A 20 2.94 8.82 -18.94
CA VAL A 20 3.88 7.92 -19.61
C VAL A 20 4.13 8.41 -21.02
N PHE A 21 5.39 8.39 -21.45
CA PHE A 21 5.83 8.70 -22.81
C PHE A 21 6.38 7.42 -23.41
N GLU A 22 5.75 6.94 -24.47
CA GLU A 22 6.10 5.67 -25.15
C GLU A 22 6.59 5.95 -26.56
N ASP A 23 7.63 5.21 -26.98
CA ASP A 23 8.14 5.16 -28.36
C ASP A 23 8.74 3.77 -28.65
N ASP A 24 9.34 3.58 -29.84
CA ASP A 24 9.93 2.30 -30.27
C ASP A 24 11.05 1.77 -29.35
N ARG A 25 11.58 2.59 -28.46
CA ARG A 25 12.61 2.21 -27.47
C ARG A 25 12.03 1.72 -26.15
N GLY A 26 10.71 1.90 -25.90
CA GLY A 26 10.03 1.59 -24.66
C GLY A 26 9.30 2.79 -24.08
N PHE A 27 9.40 3.00 -22.76
CA PHE A 27 8.71 4.11 -22.12
C PHE A 27 9.63 4.90 -21.18
N PHE A 28 9.26 6.17 -21.00
CA PHE A 28 9.79 7.04 -19.95
C PHE A 28 8.64 7.65 -19.15
N MET A 29 8.79 7.70 -17.83
CA MET A 29 7.86 8.39 -16.94
C MET A 29 8.59 8.95 -15.72
N GLU A 30 8.09 10.05 -15.19
CA GLU A 30 8.45 10.54 -13.88
C GLU A 30 7.60 9.82 -12.84
N VAL A 31 8.24 9.12 -11.92
CA VAL A 31 7.55 8.30 -10.91
C VAL A 31 7.17 9.13 -9.70
N PHE A 32 8.01 10.08 -9.36
CA PHE A 32 7.86 10.98 -8.23
C PHE A 32 8.49 12.33 -8.57
N ASN A 33 7.80 13.39 -8.18
CA ASN A 33 8.33 14.76 -8.25
C ASN A 33 7.84 15.52 -7.03
N LYS A 34 8.76 16.04 -6.24
CA LYS A 34 8.47 16.70 -4.97
C LYS A 34 7.41 17.80 -5.12
N ASN A 35 7.64 18.74 -6.02
CA ASN A 35 6.78 19.90 -6.20
C ASN A 35 5.39 19.50 -6.71
N ALA A 36 5.34 18.58 -7.68
CA ALA A 36 4.07 18.09 -8.21
C ALA A 36 3.22 17.35 -7.15
N PHE A 37 3.86 16.58 -6.25
CA PHE A 37 3.15 15.89 -5.17
C PHE A 37 2.65 16.87 -4.12
N GLU A 38 3.43 17.91 -3.78
CA GLU A 38 2.99 18.97 -2.88
C GLU A 38 1.78 19.74 -3.43
N GLU A 39 1.78 20.06 -4.74
CA GLU A 39 0.63 20.68 -5.42
C GLU A 39 -0.63 19.79 -5.40
N LEU A 40 -0.46 18.47 -5.40
CA LEU A 40 -1.55 17.49 -5.31
C LEU A 40 -1.99 17.20 -3.87
N GLY A 41 -1.37 17.84 -2.87
CA GLY A 41 -1.65 17.62 -1.46
C GLY A 41 -1.17 16.25 -0.94
N ILE A 42 -0.17 15.67 -1.61
CA ILE A 42 0.45 14.40 -1.21
C ILE A 42 1.81 14.72 -0.58
N PRO A 43 2.16 14.13 0.59
CA PRO A 43 3.47 14.34 1.19
C PRO A 43 4.61 13.99 0.23
N SER A 44 5.68 14.77 0.30
CA SER A 44 6.85 14.63 -0.56
C SER A 44 8.14 14.30 0.20
N ASN A 45 8.07 14.20 1.52
CA ASN A 45 9.18 13.95 2.44
C ASN A 45 9.50 12.45 2.58
N PHE A 46 9.63 11.74 1.46
CA PHE A 46 10.03 10.33 1.50
C PHE A 46 11.51 10.19 1.85
N VAL A 47 11.79 9.29 2.80
CA VAL A 47 13.14 9.09 3.36
C VAL A 47 13.66 7.66 3.20
N GLN A 48 12.81 6.70 2.81
CA GLN A 48 13.17 5.30 2.61
C GLN A 48 12.46 4.75 1.39
N MET A 49 13.14 3.90 0.63
CA MET A 49 12.56 3.14 -0.48
C MET A 49 12.83 1.65 -0.29
N ASN A 50 11.79 0.85 -0.45
CA ASN A 50 11.87 -0.61 -0.34
C ASN A 50 11.43 -1.26 -1.66
N HIS A 51 11.97 -2.44 -1.93
CA HIS A 51 11.66 -3.24 -3.10
C HIS A 51 11.52 -4.71 -2.70
N SER A 52 10.44 -5.36 -3.13
CA SER A 52 10.20 -6.78 -2.89
C SER A 52 9.80 -7.49 -4.18
N ARG A 53 10.18 -8.76 -4.29
CA ARG A 53 9.74 -9.68 -5.34
C ARG A 53 8.99 -10.85 -4.70
N SER A 54 7.85 -11.23 -5.25
CA SER A 54 7.01 -12.28 -4.71
C SER A 54 6.34 -13.07 -5.83
N VAL A 55 6.12 -14.37 -5.61
CA VAL A 55 5.41 -15.25 -6.54
C VAL A 55 3.90 -15.13 -6.39
N LYS A 56 3.15 -15.67 -7.33
CA LYS A 56 1.68 -15.68 -7.34
C LYS A 56 1.09 -16.15 -6.01
N ASN A 57 -0.02 -15.60 -5.63
CA ASN A 57 -0.77 -15.87 -4.41
C ASN A 57 -0.07 -15.45 -3.10
N VAL A 58 1.14 -14.90 -3.14
CA VAL A 58 1.74 -14.31 -1.94
C VAL A 58 0.90 -13.11 -1.51
N ILE A 59 0.49 -13.11 -0.25
CA ILE A 59 -0.04 -11.93 0.44
C ILE A 59 1.01 -11.45 1.44
N ARG A 60 1.28 -10.15 1.44
CA ARG A 60 2.09 -9.45 2.46
C ARG A 60 1.23 -8.38 3.09
N GLY A 61 1.07 -8.46 4.39
CA GLY A 61 0.25 -7.48 5.11
C GLY A 61 -0.80 -8.14 6.04
N LEU A 62 -1.52 -7.32 6.76
CA LEU A 62 -1.60 -5.86 6.63
C LEU A 62 -0.59 -5.17 7.57
N HIS A 63 0.34 -4.40 7.04
CA HIS A 63 1.45 -3.83 7.81
C HIS A 63 1.30 -2.33 8.04
N PHE A 64 1.70 -1.88 9.21
CA PHE A 64 1.79 -0.47 9.57
C PHE A 64 2.94 -0.23 10.56
N GLN A 65 3.20 1.01 10.89
CA GLN A 65 4.12 1.43 11.93
C GLN A 65 3.46 2.58 12.68
N TRP A 66 3.50 2.52 14.03
CA TRP A 66 2.80 3.53 14.84
C TRP A 66 3.71 4.62 15.41
N ASP A 67 5.02 4.36 15.58
CA ASP A 67 5.95 5.35 16.11
C ASP A 67 7.35 5.29 15.43
N PRO A 68 7.73 6.32 14.66
CA PRO A 68 6.82 7.32 14.12
C PRO A 68 5.86 6.69 13.10
N PRO A 69 4.64 7.22 12.96
CA PRO A 69 3.69 6.69 11.97
C PRO A 69 4.17 6.97 10.55
N VAL A 70 4.03 5.98 9.65
CA VAL A 70 4.64 6.00 8.31
C VAL A 70 3.59 5.86 7.22
N GLY A 71 3.54 6.82 6.30
CA GLY A 71 2.81 6.73 5.04
C GLY A 71 3.64 6.06 3.95
N LYS A 72 2.99 5.42 2.99
CA LYS A 72 3.66 4.71 1.88
C LYS A 72 3.04 5.06 0.53
N LEU A 73 3.91 5.32 -0.44
CA LEU A 73 3.57 5.40 -1.86
C LEU A 73 4.03 4.11 -2.54
N MET A 74 3.07 3.28 -2.95
CA MET A 74 3.31 1.93 -3.47
C MET A 74 3.06 1.85 -4.97
N ARG A 75 3.90 1.09 -5.69
CA ARG A 75 3.73 0.78 -7.13
C ARG A 75 4.20 -0.64 -7.44
N VAL A 76 3.70 -1.19 -8.55
CA VAL A 76 4.18 -2.46 -9.12
C VAL A 76 5.05 -2.16 -10.32
N THR A 77 6.29 -2.66 -10.31
CA THR A 77 7.29 -2.45 -11.37
C THR A 77 7.41 -3.61 -12.34
N VAL A 78 7.00 -4.81 -11.91
CA VAL A 78 6.91 -6.03 -12.71
C VAL A 78 5.63 -6.77 -12.31
N GLY A 79 4.85 -7.18 -13.28
CA GLY A 79 3.64 -7.97 -13.07
C GLY A 79 2.46 -7.17 -12.51
N LYS A 80 1.61 -7.82 -11.72
CA LYS A 80 0.36 -7.28 -11.21
C LYS A 80 0.10 -7.71 -9.77
N ALA A 81 -0.32 -6.78 -8.93
CA ALA A 81 -0.76 -7.04 -7.58
C ALA A 81 -2.08 -6.32 -7.28
N PHE A 82 -2.90 -6.91 -6.41
CA PHE A 82 -4.02 -6.25 -5.76
C PHE A 82 -3.51 -5.63 -4.45
N VAL A 83 -3.49 -4.31 -4.39
CA VAL A 83 -2.94 -3.54 -3.26
C VAL A 83 -4.08 -2.95 -2.46
N VAL A 84 -4.02 -3.06 -1.14
CA VAL A 84 -5.07 -2.59 -0.22
C VAL A 84 -4.52 -1.61 0.81
N ALA A 85 -5.39 -0.71 1.26
CA ALA A 85 -5.20 0.14 2.41
C ALA A 85 -6.44 0.06 3.31
N VAL A 86 -6.24 -0.07 4.62
CA VAL A 86 -7.27 -0.19 5.65
C VAL A 86 -7.09 0.95 6.64
N ASP A 87 -8.14 1.67 6.96
CA ASP A 87 -8.12 2.67 8.03
C ASP A 87 -8.06 1.99 9.40
N ILE A 88 -6.98 2.22 10.13
CA ILE A 88 -6.77 1.67 11.49
C ILE A 88 -6.71 2.75 12.57
N ARG A 89 -7.13 3.97 12.26
CA ARG A 89 -7.25 5.08 13.22
C ARG A 89 -8.41 4.80 14.17
N LYS A 90 -8.12 4.58 15.44
CA LYS A 90 -9.09 4.05 16.44
C LYS A 90 -10.34 4.91 16.61
N ASP A 91 -10.23 6.23 16.39
CA ASP A 91 -11.31 7.22 16.54
C ASP A 91 -11.88 7.70 15.20
N SER A 92 -11.54 7.03 14.09
CA SER A 92 -12.04 7.37 12.77
C SER A 92 -13.44 6.82 12.53
N ASP A 93 -14.29 7.60 11.85
CA ASP A 93 -15.60 7.15 11.38
C ASP A 93 -15.50 6.01 10.34
N THR A 94 -14.35 5.88 9.69
CA THR A 94 -14.04 4.83 8.71
C THR A 94 -13.13 3.74 9.26
N PHE A 95 -13.02 3.61 10.60
CA PHE A 95 -12.20 2.57 11.23
C PHE A 95 -12.60 1.17 10.75
N GLY A 96 -11.64 0.43 10.18
CA GLY A 96 -11.84 -0.89 9.61
C GLY A 96 -12.31 -0.90 8.15
N GLU A 97 -12.71 0.23 7.59
CA GLU A 97 -13.00 0.33 6.15
C GLU A 97 -11.73 0.22 5.33
N TRP A 98 -11.86 -0.30 4.12
CA TRP A 98 -10.73 -0.53 3.24
C TRP A 98 -11.02 -0.19 1.78
N VAL A 99 -9.95 0.08 1.05
CA VAL A 99 -9.96 0.21 -0.41
C VAL A 99 -8.90 -0.69 -1.04
N GLY A 100 -9.18 -1.21 -2.23
CA GLY A 100 -8.26 -2.07 -2.96
C GLY A 100 -8.23 -1.77 -4.44
N TYR A 101 -7.02 -1.73 -5.01
CA TYR A 101 -6.78 -1.42 -6.41
C TYR A 101 -5.77 -2.37 -7.04
N TYR A 102 -6.00 -2.74 -8.30
CA TYR A 102 -5.01 -3.45 -9.09
C TYR A 102 -3.95 -2.48 -9.60
N LEU A 103 -2.73 -2.68 -9.15
CA LEU A 103 -1.54 -1.98 -9.66
C LEU A 103 -0.73 -2.95 -10.54
N SER A 104 -0.11 -2.44 -11.59
CA SER A 104 0.69 -3.26 -12.50
C SER A 104 1.75 -2.45 -13.23
N ASP A 105 2.72 -3.16 -13.80
CA ASP A 105 3.68 -2.61 -14.76
C ASP A 105 3.02 -2.08 -16.06
N HIS A 106 1.79 -2.50 -16.37
CA HIS A 106 1.02 -1.98 -17.50
C HIS A 106 0.30 -0.67 -17.18
N ASN A 107 -0.47 -0.62 -16.07
CA ASN A 107 -1.27 0.57 -15.77
C ASN A 107 -0.47 1.69 -15.12
N LYS A 108 0.75 1.41 -14.65
CA LYS A 108 1.68 2.37 -14.03
C LYS A 108 1.12 3.11 -12.81
N LYS A 109 -0.08 2.73 -12.33
CA LYS A 109 -0.73 3.34 -11.18
C LYS A 109 0.08 3.14 -9.91
N GLN A 110 -0.04 4.10 -9.01
CA GLN A 110 0.54 4.08 -7.67
C GLN A 110 -0.56 4.32 -6.65
N MET A 111 -0.43 3.73 -5.46
CA MET A 111 -1.31 3.99 -4.33
C MET A 111 -0.55 4.77 -3.26
N TRP A 112 -1.05 5.94 -2.92
CA TRP A 112 -0.68 6.63 -1.70
C TRP A 112 -1.63 6.23 -0.58
N ALA A 113 -1.08 5.70 0.52
CA ALA A 113 -1.80 5.48 1.77
C ALA A 113 -1.04 6.19 2.90
N PRO A 114 -1.68 7.12 3.63
CA PRO A 114 -1.00 7.89 4.67
C PRO A 114 -0.62 7.05 5.88
N ALA A 115 0.02 7.68 6.83
CA ALA A 115 0.26 7.11 8.16
C ALA A 115 -1.07 6.67 8.81
N GLU A 116 -0.99 5.71 9.73
CA GLU A 116 -2.15 5.16 10.43
C GLU A 116 -3.17 4.41 9.54
N PHE A 117 -2.72 4.02 8.34
CA PHE A 117 -3.39 3.02 7.51
C PHE A 117 -2.55 1.74 7.50
N ALA A 118 -3.18 0.59 7.69
CA ALA A 118 -2.54 -0.71 7.44
C ALA A 118 -2.59 -1.02 5.95
N ARG A 119 -1.51 -1.58 5.40
CA ARG A 119 -1.36 -1.82 3.96
C ARG A 119 -0.89 -3.22 3.68
N GLY A 120 -1.40 -3.77 2.58
CA GLY A 120 -0.97 -5.07 2.10
C GLY A 120 -1.20 -5.23 0.61
N PHE A 121 -0.74 -6.35 0.06
CA PHE A 121 -0.99 -6.70 -1.33
C PHE A 121 -1.04 -8.22 -1.54
N CYS A 122 -1.76 -8.62 -2.59
CA CYS A 122 -1.79 -9.97 -3.11
C CYS A 122 -1.21 -10.00 -4.52
N VAL A 123 -0.29 -10.90 -4.80
CA VAL A 123 0.30 -11.08 -6.14
C VAL A 123 -0.65 -11.85 -7.05
N ILE A 124 -0.95 -11.30 -8.23
CA ILE A 124 -1.90 -11.83 -9.21
C ILE A 124 -1.21 -12.53 -10.37
N SER A 125 -0.14 -11.92 -10.90
CA SER A 125 0.71 -12.51 -11.94
C SER A 125 1.62 -13.60 -11.36
N ASP A 126 2.29 -14.37 -12.21
CA ASP A 126 3.21 -15.41 -11.75
C ASP A 126 4.29 -14.86 -10.82
N VAL A 127 4.72 -13.63 -11.07
CA VAL A 127 5.64 -12.86 -10.23
C VAL A 127 5.18 -11.40 -10.22
N ALA A 128 5.32 -10.71 -9.08
CA ALA A 128 5.25 -9.27 -9.02
C ALA A 128 6.41 -8.67 -8.22
N GLU A 129 6.86 -7.49 -8.67
CA GLU A 129 7.79 -6.66 -7.93
C GLU A 129 7.08 -5.40 -7.46
N VAL A 130 7.11 -5.19 -6.15
CA VAL A 130 6.47 -4.05 -5.50
C VAL A 130 7.55 -3.16 -4.89
N GLN A 131 7.50 -1.89 -5.27
CA GLN A 131 8.32 -0.83 -4.68
C GLN A 131 7.42 0.11 -3.88
N TYR A 132 7.96 0.65 -2.79
CA TYR A 132 7.30 1.73 -2.08
C TYR A 132 8.29 2.72 -1.46
N LEU A 133 7.92 3.99 -1.54
CA LEU A 133 8.54 5.08 -0.79
C LEU A 133 7.82 5.24 0.55
N ALA A 134 8.56 5.54 1.60
CA ALA A 134 8.07 5.70 2.96
C ALA A 134 8.43 7.08 3.52
N THR A 135 7.49 7.68 4.27
CA THR A 135 7.68 9.01 4.90
C THR A 135 8.49 8.97 6.18
N GLY A 136 8.80 7.78 6.69
CA GLY A 136 9.63 7.54 7.86
C GLY A 136 10.54 6.33 7.66
N THR A 137 11.57 6.22 8.48
CA THR A 137 12.45 5.06 8.52
C THR A 137 11.81 3.91 9.27
N TYR A 138 12.21 2.69 8.90
CA TYR A 138 11.74 1.49 9.56
C TYR A 138 12.16 1.42 11.02
N ASN A 139 11.18 1.15 11.90
CA ASN A 139 11.38 0.90 13.31
C ASN A 139 10.74 -0.44 13.70
N HIS A 140 11.56 -1.44 13.93
CA HIS A 140 11.12 -2.81 14.26
C HIS A 140 10.28 -2.87 15.54
N GLU A 141 10.58 -2.02 16.52
CA GLU A 141 9.90 -2.03 17.84
C GLU A 141 8.47 -1.48 17.75
N CYS A 142 8.20 -0.71 16.69
CA CYS A 142 6.92 -0.03 16.47
C CYS A 142 6.23 -0.49 15.17
N GLU A 143 6.61 -1.65 14.62
CA GLU A 143 5.92 -2.27 13.51
C GLU A 143 4.75 -3.13 14.02
N GLY A 144 3.60 -3.02 13.37
CA GLY A 144 2.42 -3.81 13.66
C GLY A 144 1.81 -4.44 12.43
N GLU A 145 1.07 -5.51 12.68
CA GLU A 145 0.31 -6.22 11.67
C GLU A 145 -1.13 -6.41 12.11
N ILE A 146 -2.04 -6.27 11.14
CA ILE A 146 -3.44 -6.71 11.27
C ILE A 146 -3.64 -7.96 10.44
N LEU A 147 -4.43 -8.89 10.97
CA LEU A 147 -4.74 -10.15 10.32
C LEU A 147 -5.32 -9.94 8.92
N TRP A 148 -4.68 -10.53 7.91
CA TRP A 148 -5.00 -10.33 6.50
C TRP A 148 -6.45 -10.68 6.14
N ASN A 149 -7.05 -11.66 6.80
CA ASN A 149 -8.42 -12.14 6.58
C ASN A 149 -9.36 -11.82 7.75
N ASP A 150 -9.10 -10.75 8.49
CA ASP A 150 -9.97 -10.35 9.60
C ASP A 150 -11.41 -10.15 9.09
N PRO A 151 -12.39 -10.86 9.69
CA PRO A 151 -13.79 -10.80 9.25
C PRO A 151 -14.44 -9.43 9.48
N ASN A 152 -13.93 -8.62 10.42
CA ASN A 152 -14.42 -7.27 10.65
C ASN A 152 -13.95 -6.26 9.60
N ILE A 153 -12.87 -6.58 8.88
CA ILE A 153 -12.41 -5.81 7.71
C ILE A 153 -13.06 -6.36 6.44
N GLY A 154 -13.07 -7.68 6.27
CA GLY A 154 -13.74 -8.35 5.17
C GLY A 154 -13.12 -8.11 3.80
N ILE A 155 -11.78 -8.00 3.70
CA ILE A 155 -11.08 -7.82 2.41
C ILE A 155 -11.36 -9.02 1.50
N ARG A 156 -11.79 -8.75 0.28
CA ARG A 156 -12.01 -9.76 -0.75
C ARG A 156 -10.73 -9.99 -1.55
N TRP A 157 -9.82 -10.77 -0.97
CA TRP A 157 -8.59 -11.12 -1.64
C TRP A 157 -8.83 -11.96 -2.89
N PRO A 158 -8.13 -11.68 -4.01
CA PRO A 158 -8.32 -12.39 -5.28
C PRO A 158 -7.54 -13.73 -5.32
N THR A 159 -7.50 -14.46 -4.23
CA THR A 159 -6.93 -15.81 -4.11
C THR A 159 -7.62 -16.60 -3.02
N ASN A 160 -7.77 -17.92 -3.25
CA ASN A 160 -8.25 -18.87 -2.26
C ASN A 160 -7.12 -19.69 -1.62
N GLU A 161 -5.88 -19.53 -2.13
CA GLU A 161 -4.70 -20.28 -1.70
C GLU A 161 -3.54 -19.32 -1.38
N PRO A 162 -3.66 -18.48 -0.31
CA PRO A 162 -2.67 -17.49 0.01
C PRO A 162 -1.37 -18.11 0.53
N ILE A 163 -0.25 -17.59 0.07
CA ILE A 163 1.08 -17.86 0.62
C ILE A 163 1.42 -16.72 1.57
N LEU A 164 1.61 -17.04 2.85
CA LEU A 164 1.80 -16.08 3.93
C LEU A 164 3.08 -16.40 4.72
N SER A 165 3.70 -15.37 5.28
CA SER A 165 4.69 -15.53 6.34
C SER A 165 4.03 -15.97 7.66
N GLU A 166 4.80 -16.50 8.60
CA GLU A 166 4.29 -16.79 9.96
C GLU A 166 3.80 -15.53 10.66
N LYS A 167 4.47 -14.40 10.43
CA LYS A 167 4.12 -13.10 10.97
C LYS A 167 2.73 -12.66 10.50
N ASP A 168 2.45 -12.73 9.19
CA ASP A 168 1.15 -12.37 8.62
C ASP A 168 0.01 -13.31 9.08
N ARG A 169 0.33 -14.57 9.40
CA ARG A 169 -0.66 -15.56 9.90
C ARG A 169 -1.08 -15.31 11.34
N ASN A 170 -0.16 -14.79 12.15
CA ASN A 170 -0.32 -14.63 13.60
C ASN A 170 -0.50 -13.16 14.00
N ALA A 171 -0.88 -12.31 13.04
CA ALA A 171 -1.11 -10.90 13.26
C ALA A 171 -2.33 -10.63 14.17
N LEU A 172 -2.40 -9.45 14.75
CA LEU A 172 -3.52 -9.01 15.58
C LEU A 172 -4.81 -8.91 14.76
N THR A 173 -5.92 -9.26 15.38
CA THR A 173 -7.23 -8.87 14.82
C THR A 173 -7.42 -7.35 14.91
N LEU A 174 -8.30 -6.81 14.06
CA LEU A 174 -8.67 -5.38 14.12
C LEU A 174 -9.17 -4.98 15.50
N ASN A 175 -9.90 -5.88 16.19
CA ASN A 175 -10.44 -5.63 17.51
C ASN A 175 -9.35 -5.63 18.60
N GLU A 176 -8.36 -6.51 18.50
CA GLU A 176 -7.18 -6.50 19.38
C GLU A 176 -6.37 -5.22 19.17
N TRP A 177 -6.17 -4.79 17.93
CA TRP A 177 -5.54 -3.50 17.63
C TRP A 177 -6.31 -2.33 18.24
N LYS A 178 -7.64 -2.30 18.11
CA LYS A 178 -8.46 -1.23 18.70
C LYS A 178 -8.23 -1.08 20.21
N ASN A 179 -8.04 -2.18 20.89
CA ASN A 179 -7.84 -2.23 22.35
C ASN A 179 -6.35 -2.20 22.77
N PHE A 180 -5.45 -2.23 21.82
CA PHE A 180 -4.01 -2.19 22.08
C PHE A 180 -3.62 -0.86 22.74
N LYS A 181 -2.84 -0.93 23.83
CA LYS A 181 -2.32 0.23 24.56
C LYS A 181 -0.80 0.25 24.40
N PHE A 182 -0.27 1.39 24.02
CA PHE A 182 1.16 1.65 23.93
C PHE A 182 1.76 1.85 25.31
#